data_15ea0e17bdaec09e68d0e15241d8610b
#
_entry.id   15ea0e17bdaec09e68d0e15241d8610b
#
_cell.length_a   1.000
_cell.length_b   1.000
_cell.length_c   1.000
_cell.angle_alpha   90.00
_cell.angle_beta   90.00
_cell.angle_gamma   90.00
#
_symmetry.space_group_name_H-M   'P 1'
#
loop_
_entity.id
_entity.type
_entity.pdbx_description
1 polymer ?
#
loop_
_entity_poly.entity_id
_entity_poly.type
_entity_poly.pdbx_seq_one_letter_code
_entity_poly.pdbx_strand_id
1 'polypeptide(L)'
;VTGAGSGIARAVTLEALRRGARVAAVDLNTTTLEETTTLAAADGAVSTHVLNLADRAPVEALPAQVIARQGAVDGLVHCAGIIQPFAKLEDLEYDAIERVFAVNWWGTLFLNKTFLPQLLARPEGHIVNVASMGGFLPVPGQTIYGASKAAVKLLTEGLHSECAGTNVHVTAVFPGAVATNITVNSRVTIPIDDATAAAQT
;
A
#
# COMPACT_ATOMS: atom_id res chain seq x y z
N VAL A 1 0.90 1.05 8.86
CA VAL A 1 0.85 1.68 7.52
C VAL A 1 1.92 1.05 6.65
N THR A 2 1.57 0.55 5.46
CA THR A 2 2.51 -0.03 4.50
C THR A 2 2.81 0.92 3.35
N GLY A 3 4.03 0.88 2.79
CA GLY A 3 4.54 1.87 1.83
C GLY A 3 4.93 3.19 2.52
N ALA A 4 5.17 3.15 3.82
CA ALA A 4 5.36 4.33 4.68
C ALA A 4 6.61 5.15 4.36
N GLY A 5 7.52 4.62 3.54
CA GLY A 5 8.74 5.32 3.13
C GLY A 5 8.51 6.50 2.19
N SER A 6 7.35 6.63 1.52
CA SER A 6 7.14 7.73 0.57
C SER A 6 5.67 8.01 0.27
N GLY A 7 5.41 9.07 -0.49
CA GLY A 7 4.12 9.38 -1.12
C GLY A 7 2.94 9.43 -0.15
N ILE A 8 1.82 8.85 -0.56
CA ILE A 8 0.57 8.84 0.21
C ILE A 8 0.77 8.20 1.58
N ALA A 9 1.46 7.07 1.65
CA ALA A 9 1.65 6.34 2.91
C ALA A 9 2.51 7.12 3.91
N ARG A 10 3.54 7.82 3.46
CA ARG A 10 4.33 8.73 4.31
C ARG A 10 3.43 9.83 4.87
N ALA A 11 2.62 10.47 4.03
CA ALA A 11 1.69 11.51 4.46
C ALA A 11 0.67 11.00 5.49
N VAL A 12 0.10 9.81 5.27
CA VAL A 12 -0.79 9.15 6.23
C VAL A 12 -0.09 8.85 7.54
N THR A 13 1.15 8.33 7.49
CA THR A 13 1.96 8.05 8.68
C THR A 13 2.18 9.30 9.51
N LEU A 14 2.63 10.39 8.88
CA LEU A 14 2.88 11.66 9.56
C LEU A 14 1.61 12.26 10.15
N GLU A 15 0.51 12.23 9.42
CA GLU A 15 -0.77 12.75 9.88
C GLU A 15 -1.35 11.92 11.04
N ALA A 16 -1.25 10.58 10.98
CA ALA A 16 -1.68 9.73 12.08
C ALA A 16 -0.88 10.02 13.37
N LEU A 17 0.44 10.15 13.27
CA LEU A 17 1.31 10.52 14.39
C LEU A 17 0.95 11.91 14.95
N ARG A 18 0.72 12.90 14.08
CA ARG A 18 0.27 14.25 14.47
C ARG A 18 -1.04 14.22 15.25
N ARG A 19 -1.92 13.26 14.96
CA ARG A 19 -3.18 13.04 15.70
C ARG A 19 -3.03 12.20 16.96
N GLY A 20 -1.81 11.83 17.34
CA GLY A 20 -1.54 11.07 18.56
C GLY A 20 -1.63 9.56 18.41
N ALA A 21 -1.73 9.04 17.19
CA ALA A 21 -1.66 7.59 16.96
C ALA A 21 -0.24 7.06 17.16
N ARG A 22 -0.13 5.78 17.50
CA ARG A 22 1.11 5.01 17.40
C ARG A 22 1.14 4.31 16.06
N VAL A 23 2.23 4.40 15.32
CA VAL A 23 2.30 3.89 13.95
C VAL A 23 3.43 2.88 13.79
N ALA A 24 3.09 1.70 13.29
CA ALA A 24 4.05 0.76 12.70
C ALA A 24 4.21 1.11 11.22
N ALA A 25 5.32 1.73 10.87
CA ALA A 25 5.67 2.13 9.51
C ALA A 25 6.39 0.97 8.80
N VAL A 26 5.81 0.50 7.71
CA VAL A 26 6.30 -0.67 6.95
C VAL A 26 6.69 -0.25 5.55
N ASP A 27 7.89 -0.60 5.11
CA ASP A 27 8.36 -0.39 3.74
C ASP A 27 9.46 -1.39 3.39
N LEU A 28 9.77 -1.55 2.12
CA LEU A 28 10.93 -2.32 1.65
C LEU A 28 12.23 -1.53 1.81
N ASN A 29 12.17 -0.20 1.76
CA ASN A 29 13.33 0.68 1.72
C ASN A 29 13.62 1.29 3.10
N THR A 30 14.72 0.85 3.71
CA THR A 30 15.17 1.31 5.03
C THR A 30 15.42 2.82 5.05
N THR A 31 16.11 3.36 4.05
CA THR A 31 16.48 4.79 4.00
C THR A 31 15.25 5.67 3.99
N THR A 32 14.25 5.35 3.18
CA THR A 32 13.02 6.15 3.11
C THR A 32 12.15 6.00 4.35
N LEU A 33 12.22 4.88 5.08
CA LEU A 33 11.61 4.73 6.40
C LEU A 33 12.29 5.62 7.44
N GLU A 34 13.62 5.68 7.44
CA GLU A 34 14.40 6.55 8.32
C GLU A 34 14.08 8.03 8.07
N GLU A 35 13.97 8.44 6.80
CA GLU A 35 13.49 9.78 6.46
C GLU A 35 12.10 10.06 7.05
N THR A 36 11.18 9.11 6.93
CA THR A 36 9.81 9.27 7.46
C THR A 36 9.82 9.40 8.98
N THR A 37 10.64 8.61 9.69
CA THR A 37 10.76 8.73 11.16
C THR A 37 11.39 10.04 11.59
N THR A 38 12.39 10.52 10.84
CA THR A 38 13.01 11.83 11.09
C THR A 38 11.99 12.96 10.91
N LEU A 39 11.20 12.92 9.85
CA LEU A 39 10.14 13.91 9.61
C LEU A 39 9.01 13.87 10.66
N ALA A 40 8.75 12.69 11.22
CA ALA A 40 7.72 12.51 12.23
C ALA A 40 8.04 13.23 13.55
N ALA A 41 9.33 13.35 13.91
CA ALA A 41 9.81 13.92 15.18
C ALA A 41 9.01 13.40 16.41
N ALA A 42 8.55 12.14 16.36
CA ALA A 42 7.61 11.54 17.31
C ALA A 42 8.29 10.37 18.04
N ASP A 43 9.11 10.69 19.04
CA ASP A 43 9.86 9.72 19.82
C ASP A 43 8.93 8.68 20.47
N GLY A 44 9.21 7.39 20.19
CA GLY A 44 8.48 6.26 20.77
C GLY A 44 7.08 5.98 20.19
N ALA A 45 6.52 6.88 19.38
CA ALA A 45 5.21 6.67 18.76
C ALA A 45 5.27 5.95 17.41
N VAL A 46 6.45 5.85 16.80
CA VAL A 46 6.66 5.17 15.52
C VAL A 46 7.61 3.98 15.69
N SER A 47 7.28 2.86 15.07
CA SER A 47 8.20 1.72 14.88
C SER A 47 8.36 1.41 13.40
N THR A 48 9.56 1.03 12.98
CA THR A 48 9.87 0.70 11.60
C THR A 48 9.97 -0.81 11.41
N HIS A 49 9.45 -1.29 10.28
CA HIS A 49 9.49 -2.69 9.89
C HIS A 49 9.86 -2.77 8.41
N VAL A 50 11.05 -3.30 8.13
CA VAL A 50 11.56 -3.47 6.76
C VAL A 50 11.20 -4.86 6.29
N LEU A 51 10.34 -4.97 5.27
CA LEU A 51 9.98 -6.25 4.68
C LEU A 51 9.43 -6.08 3.25
N ASN A 52 9.56 -7.16 2.48
CA ASN A 52 8.93 -7.27 1.17
C ASN A 52 7.53 -7.86 1.31
N LEU A 53 6.51 -7.14 0.88
CA LEU A 53 5.11 -7.60 0.96
C LEU A 53 4.79 -8.76 0.03
N ALA A 54 5.63 -9.03 -0.98
CA ALA A 54 5.50 -10.21 -1.82
C ALA A 54 5.88 -11.52 -1.08
N ASP A 55 6.59 -11.41 0.05
CA ASP A 55 7.08 -12.53 0.81
C ASP A 55 6.09 -12.87 1.94
N ARG A 56 5.38 -13.97 1.80
CA ARG A 56 4.29 -14.35 2.70
C ARG A 56 4.73 -14.51 4.15
N ALA A 57 5.81 -15.24 4.42
CA ALA A 57 6.21 -15.58 5.78
C ALA A 57 6.56 -14.33 6.64
N PRO A 58 7.33 -13.33 6.14
CA PRO A 58 7.54 -12.07 6.87
C PRO A 58 6.25 -11.29 7.13
N VAL A 59 5.30 -11.30 6.19
CA VAL A 59 4.00 -10.64 6.37
C VAL A 59 3.19 -11.33 7.46
N GLU A 60 3.17 -12.67 7.51
CA GLU A 60 2.47 -13.44 8.54
C GLU A 60 3.07 -13.22 9.95
N ALA A 61 4.36 -12.95 10.04
CA ALA A 61 5.03 -12.65 11.31
C ALA A 61 4.85 -11.19 11.78
N LEU A 62 4.43 -10.28 10.89
CA LEU A 62 4.39 -8.84 11.16
C LEU A 62 3.45 -8.45 12.33
N PRO A 63 2.23 -8.99 12.50
CA PRO A 63 1.37 -8.61 13.60
C PRO A 63 2.00 -8.84 14.97
N ALA A 64 2.66 -9.98 15.17
CA ALA A 64 3.33 -10.28 16.43
C ALA A 64 4.46 -9.28 16.72
N GLN A 65 5.23 -8.89 15.69
CA GLN A 65 6.29 -7.88 15.82
C GLN A 65 5.75 -6.50 16.15
N VAL A 66 4.62 -6.11 15.52
CA VAL A 66 3.96 -4.84 15.79
C VAL A 66 3.37 -4.82 17.20
N ILE A 67 2.68 -5.87 17.61
CA ILE A 67 2.08 -5.99 18.95
C ILE A 67 3.17 -5.95 20.03
N ALA A 68 4.29 -6.61 19.82
CA ALA A 68 5.42 -6.58 20.77
C ALA A 68 5.97 -5.17 21.00
N ARG A 69 5.92 -4.28 19.99
CA ARG A 69 6.41 -2.90 20.07
C ARG A 69 5.35 -1.88 20.43
N GLN A 70 4.12 -2.08 19.96
CA GLN A 70 3.03 -1.10 20.06
C GLN A 70 1.93 -1.51 21.04
N GLY A 71 1.93 -2.76 21.50
CA GLY A 71 0.94 -3.31 22.43
C GLY A 71 -0.31 -3.88 21.74
N ALA A 72 -0.81 -3.23 20.70
CA ALA A 72 -1.99 -3.67 19.95
C ALA A 72 -1.97 -3.13 18.52
N VAL A 73 -2.91 -3.65 17.69
CA VAL A 73 -3.19 -3.10 16.36
C VAL A 73 -4.69 -2.82 16.27
N ASP A 74 -5.06 -1.58 16.02
CA ASP A 74 -6.44 -1.13 15.84
C ASP A 74 -6.77 -0.83 14.37
N GLY A 75 -5.75 -0.65 13.52
CA GLY A 75 -5.94 -0.35 12.12
C GLY A 75 -4.81 -0.83 11.22
N LEU A 76 -5.18 -1.25 10.01
CA LEU A 76 -4.29 -1.54 8.89
C LEU A 76 -4.56 -0.53 7.78
N VAL A 77 -3.55 0.27 7.40
CA VAL A 77 -3.62 1.12 6.21
C VAL A 77 -2.60 0.60 5.19
N HIS A 78 -3.12 -0.07 4.17
CA HIS A 78 -2.30 -0.65 3.12
C HIS A 78 -2.26 0.27 1.90
N CYS A 79 -1.13 1.00 1.75
CA CYS A 79 -0.89 1.90 0.63
C CYS A 79 0.19 1.38 -0.34
N ALA A 80 1.02 0.43 0.09
CA ALA A 80 2.09 -0.08 -0.75
C ALA A 80 1.57 -0.62 -2.08
N GLY A 81 2.27 -0.33 -3.14
CA GLY A 81 1.96 -0.81 -4.47
C GLY A 81 2.96 -0.30 -5.49
N ILE A 82 3.04 -0.99 -6.60
CA ILE A 82 3.93 -0.66 -7.72
C ILE A 82 3.14 -0.66 -9.03
N ILE A 83 3.68 0.03 -10.03
CA ILE A 83 3.18 0.01 -11.41
C ILE A 83 4.07 -0.86 -12.29
N GLN A 84 3.52 -1.30 -13.42
CA GLN A 84 4.29 -1.94 -14.49
C GLN A 84 5.05 -0.90 -15.33
N PRO A 85 6.06 -1.30 -16.13
CA PRO A 85 6.56 -0.46 -17.22
C PRO A 85 5.41 -0.02 -18.14
N PHE A 86 5.48 1.22 -18.65
CA PHE A 86 4.50 1.69 -19.63
C PHE A 86 4.75 1.01 -20.98
N ALA A 87 4.09 -0.12 -21.19
CA ALA A 87 4.22 -0.97 -22.37
C ALA A 87 2.87 -1.59 -22.74
N LYS A 88 2.68 -1.91 -24.02
CA LYS A 88 1.56 -2.73 -24.45
C LYS A 88 1.67 -4.12 -23.85
N LEU A 89 0.55 -4.82 -23.73
CA LEU A 89 0.53 -6.17 -23.16
C LEU A 89 1.43 -7.15 -23.91
N GLU A 90 1.49 -7.04 -25.23
CA GLU A 90 2.32 -7.90 -26.11
C GLU A 90 3.82 -7.71 -25.89
N ASP A 91 4.24 -6.53 -25.40
CA ASP A 91 5.64 -6.15 -25.15
C ASP A 91 6.04 -6.30 -23.68
N LEU A 92 5.12 -6.72 -22.80
CA LEU A 92 5.36 -6.76 -21.37
C LEU A 92 5.91 -8.12 -20.94
N GLU A 93 7.08 -8.11 -20.33
CA GLU A 93 7.72 -9.32 -19.82
C GLU A 93 6.92 -9.93 -18.65
N TYR A 94 6.85 -11.25 -18.59
CA TYR A 94 6.13 -11.97 -17.53
C TYR A 94 6.64 -11.64 -16.13
N ASP A 95 7.96 -11.45 -15.95
CA ASP A 95 8.54 -11.06 -14.67
C ASP A 95 7.96 -9.74 -14.14
N ALA A 96 7.68 -8.77 -15.03
CA ALA A 96 7.04 -7.52 -14.66
C ALA A 96 5.58 -7.73 -14.23
N ILE A 97 4.86 -8.63 -14.92
CA ILE A 97 3.49 -9.01 -14.59
C ILE A 97 3.45 -9.68 -13.21
N GLU A 98 4.27 -10.69 -13.01
CA GLU A 98 4.36 -11.44 -11.75
C GLU A 98 4.72 -10.52 -10.58
N ARG A 99 5.70 -9.63 -10.78
CA ARG A 99 6.12 -8.68 -9.76
C ARG A 99 4.98 -7.73 -9.35
N VAL A 100 4.20 -7.21 -10.29
CA VAL A 100 3.06 -6.34 -10.00
C VAL A 100 2.01 -7.10 -9.19
N PHE A 101 1.67 -8.32 -9.60
CA PHE A 101 0.70 -9.14 -8.86
C PHE A 101 1.23 -9.59 -7.50
N ALA A 102 2.52 -9.94 -7.39
CA ALA A 102 3.13 -10.32 -6.12
C ALA A 102 3.01 -9.22 -5.07
N VAL A 103 3.30 -7.97 -5.43
CA VAL A 103 3.20 -6.84 -4.52
C VAL A 103 1.76 -6.37 -4.33
N ASN A 104 1.04 -6.08 -5.42
CA ASN A 104 -0.25 -5.40 -5.33
C ASN A 104 -1.38 -6.33 -4.88
N TRP A 105 -1.40 -7.57 -5.37
CA TRP A 105 -2.44 -8.54 -5.05
C TRP A 105 -2.08 -9.42 -3.87
N TRP A 106 -1.00 -10.20 -4.00
CA TRP A 106 -0.62 -11.14 -2.94
C TRP A 106 -0.25 -10.41 -1.65
N GLY A 107 0.49 -9.30 -1.73
CA GLY A 107 0.79 -8.47 -0.56
C GLY A 107 -0.46 -7.96 0.14
N THR A 108 -1.45 -7.48 -0.62
CA THR A 108 -2.74 -7.06 -0.05
C THR A 108 -3.46 -8.22 0.62
N LEU A 109 -3.55 -9.36 -0.07
CA LEU A 109 -4.24 -10.55 0.47
C LEU A 109 -3.56 -11.06 1.74
N PHE A 110 -2.23 -11.17 1.75
CA PHE A 110 -1.49 -11.62 2.94
C PHE A 110 -1.72 -10.69 4.13
N LEU A 111 -1.61 -9.37 3.93
CA LEU A 111 -1.85 -8.38 5.00
C LEU A 111 -3.26 -8.47 5.56
N ASN A 112 -4.27 -8.44 4.69
CA ASN A 112 -5.66 -8.48 5.14
C ASN A 112 -5.95 -9.77 5.92
N LYS A 113 -5.54 -10.93 5.37
CA LYS A 113 -5.76 -12.22 6.02
C LYS A 113 -5.04 -12.35 7.36
N THR A 114 -3.85 -11.78 7.47
CA THR A 114 -3.01 -11.89 8.66
C THR A 114 -3.44 -10.92 9.77
N PHE A 115 -3.87 -9.71 9.41
CA PHE A 115 -4.28 -8.69 10.39
C PHE A 115 -5.75 -8.81 10.81
N LEU A 116 -6.63 -9.33 9.97
CA LEU A 116 -8.07 -9.43 10.27
C LEU A 116 -8.37 -10.11 11.62
N PRO A 117 -7.76 -11.25 11.99
CA PRO A 117 -8.01 -11.86 13.31
C PRO A 117 -7.62 -10.97 14.49
N GLN A 118 -6.54 -10.18 14.33
CA GLN A 118 -6.09 -9.25 15.36
C GLN A 118 -7.07 -8.09 15.53
N LEU A 119 -7.62 -7.58 14.43
CA LEU A 119 -8.60 -6.48 14.43
C LEU A 119 -9.96 -6.95 14.97
N LEU A 120 -10.38 -8.16 14.64
CA LEU A 120 -11.61 -8.75 15.19
C LEU A 120 -11.55 -8.93 16.72
N ALA A 121 -10.35 -9.10 17.30
CA ALA A 121 -10.14 -9.21 18.73
C ALA A 121 -10.09 -7.85 19.46
N ARG A 122 -10.19 -6.72 18.74
CA ARG A 122 -10.21 -5.36 19.33
C ARG A 122 -11.63 -4.89 19.58
N PRO A 123 -11.86 -3.89 20.45
CA PRO A 123 -13.18 -3.24 20.56
C PRO A 123 -13.66 -2.63 19.25
N GLU A 124 -12.73 -2.07 18.46
CA GLU A 124 -12.95 -1.50 17.13
C GLU A 124 -11.70 -1.76 16.28
N GLY A 125 -11.90 -2.13 15.02
CA GLY A 125 -10.84 -2.38 14.06
C GLY A 125 -11.12 -1.71 12.71
N HIS A 126 -10.08 -1.29 11.99
CA HIS A 126 -10.26 -0.72 10.65
C HIS A 126 -9.21 -1.21 9.66
N ILE A 127 -9.66 -1.60 8.48
CA ILE A 127 -8.81 -1.91 7.32
C ILE A 127 -9.05 -0.87 6.25
N VAL A 128 -7.98 -0.26 5.77
CA VAL A 128 -7.99 0.64 4.61
C VAL A 128 -7.06 0.07 3.54
N ASN A 129 -7.60 -0.27 2.38
CA ASN A 129 -6.83 -0.69 1.22
C ASN A 129 -6.83 0.41 0.15
N VAL A 130 -5.64 0.83 -0.26
CA VAL A 130 -5.49 1.82 -1.33
C VAL A 130 -5.41 1.10 -2.67
N ALA A 131 -6.53 1.11 -3.39
CA ALA A 131 -6.65 0.67 -4.77
C ALA A 131 -6.15 1.77 -5.74
N SER A 132 -6.92 2.10 -6.76
CA SER A 132 -6.63 3.18 -7.71
C SER A 132 -7.85 3.44 -8.60
N MET A 133 -7.98 4.65 -9.14
CA MET A 133 -8.89 4.92 -10.26
C MET A 133 -8.58 4.04 -11.47
N GLY A 134 -7.31 3.63 -11.65
CA GLY A 134 -6.90 2.66 -12.67
C GLY A 134 -7.51 1.25 -12.51
N GLY A 135 -8.13 0.95 -11.36
CA GLY A 135 -8.94 -0.26 -11.16
C GLY A 135 -10.37 -0.16 -11.70
N PHE A 136 -10.80 1.03 -12.14
CA PHE A 136 -12.11 1.28 -12.80
C PHE A 136 -11.93 1.68 -14.27
N LEU A 137 -10.93 2.52 -14.52
CA LEU A 137 -10.69 3.12 -15.84
C LEU A 137 -9.42 2.54 -16.43
N PRO A 138 -9.48 1.97 -17.63
CA PRO A 138 -8.28 1.43 -18.28
C PRO A 138 -7.32 2.56 -18.64
N VAL A 139 -6.05 2.36 -18.30
CA VAL A 139 -4.96 3.26 -18.68
C VAL A 139 -4.06 2.52 -19.69
N PRO A 140 -3.94 3.01 -20.94
CA PRO A 140 -3.05 2.42 -21.93
C PRO A 140 -1.62 2.26 -21.36
N GLY A 141 -1.01 1.11 -21.59
CA GLY A 141 0.31 0.79 -21.03
C GLY A 141 0.33 0.41 -19.54
N GLN A 142 -0.83 0.38 -18.86
CA GLN A 142 -0.96 0.00 -17.44
C GLN A 142 -2.03 -1.10 -17.21
N THR A 143 -2.22 -1.97 -18.20
CA THR A 143 -3.28 -3.01 -18.18
C THR A 143 -3.16 -3.95 -16.97
N ILE A 144 -1.97 -4.42 -16.66
CA ILE A 144 -1.71 -5.35 -15.54
C ILE A 144 -1.83 -4.64 -14.19
N TYR A 145 -1.32 -3.42 -14.10
CA TYR A 145 -1.53 -2.58 -12.91
C TYR A 145 -3.02 -2.37 -12.65
N GLY A 146 -3.77 -1.96 -13.68
CA GLY A 146 -5.22 -1.78 -13.58
C GLY A 146 -5.93 -3.05 -13.11
N ALA A 147 -5.61 -4.20 -13.70
CA ALA A 147 -6.15 -5.49 -13.30
C ALA A 147 -5.83 -5.82 -11.83
N SER A 148 -4.60 -5.58 -11.39
CA SER A 148 -4.21 -5.79 -9.98
C SER A 148 -4.99 -4.90 -9.02
N LYS A 149 -5.23 -3.64 -9.38
CA LYS A 149 -5.99 -2.69 -8.55
C LYS A 149 -7.50 -2.94 -8.58
N ALA A 150 -8.05 -3.47 -9.69
CA ALA A 150 -9.42 -3.98 -9.75
C ALA A 150 -9.61 -5.20 -8.83
N ALA A 151 -8.63 -6.09 -8.77
CA ALA A 151 -8.64 -7.22 -7.84
C ALA A 151 -8.62 -6.75 -6.37
N VAL A 152 -7.77 -5.77 -6.02
CA VAL A 152 -7.73 -5.15 -4.68
C VAL A 152 -9.07 -4.50 -4.33
N LYS A 153 -9.69 -3.78 -5.28
CA LYS A 153 -11.02 -3.20 -5.11
C LYS A 153 -12.03 -4.28 -4.72
N LEU A 154 -12.15 -5.33 -5.54
CA LEU A 154 -13.17 -6.37 -5.33
C LEU A 154 -12.90 -7.17 -4.04
N LEU A 155 -11.65 -7.47 -3.72
CA LEU A 155 -11.28 -8.05 -2.43
C LEU A 155 -11.75 -7.19 -1.26
N THR A 156 -11.53 -5.88 -1.34
CA THR A 156 -11.88 -4.95 -0.26
C THR A 156 -13.40 -4.82 -0.08
N GLU A 157 -14.14 -4.78 -1.17
CA GLU A 157 -15.61 -4.76 -1.15
C GLU A 157 -16.19 -6.07 -0.61
N GLY A 158 -15.61 -7.22 -1.00
CA GLY A 158 -15.95 -8.52 -0.45
C GLY A 158 -15.70 -8.59 1.05
N LEU A 159 -14.52 -8.16 1.48
CA LEU A 159 -14.14 -8.13 2.89
C LEU A 159 -15.03 -7.18 3.71
N HIS A 160 -15.42 -6.02 3.14
CA HIS A 160 -16.40 -5.13 3.76
C HIS A 160 -17.72 -5.85 4.03
N SER A 161 -18.21 -6.64 3.07
CA SER A 161 -19.44 -7.41 3.21
C SER A 161 -19.30 -8.54 4.25
N GLU A 162 -18.17 -9.24 4.28
CA GLU A 162 -17.87 -10.29 5.24
C GLU A 162 -17.74 -9.75 6.68
N CYS A 163 -17.25 -8.53 6.85
CA CYS A 163 -17.13 -7.87 8.15
C CYS A 163 -18.43 -7.20 8.61
N ALA A 164 -19.50 -7.23 7.83
CA ALA A 164 -20.78 -6.63 8.21
C ALA A 164 -21.30 -7.22 9.53
N GLY A 165 -21.66 -6.33 10.47
CA GLY A 165 -22.13 -6.74 11.81
C GLY A 165 -21.01 -7.11 12.79
N THR A 166 -19.72 -6.99 12.40
CA THR A 166 -18.57 -7.10 13.30
C THR A 166 -18.09 -5.72 13.77
N ASN A 167 -17.06 -5.72 14.60
CA ASN A 167 -16.34 -4.50 15.03
C ASN A 167 -15.30 -3.99 14.04
N VAL A 168 -15.15 -4.64 12.87
CA VAL A 168 -14.14 -4.26 11.87
C VAL A 168 -14.78 -3.51 10.71
N HIS A 169 -14.31 -2.29 10.48
CA HIS A 169 -14.67 -1.47 9.34
C HIS A 169 -13.66 -1.65 8.21
N VAL A 170 -14.14 -1.69 6.97
CA VAL A 170 -13.29 -1.88 5.79
C VAL A 170 -13.57 -0.78 4.78
N THR A 171 -12.50 -0.11 4.32
CA THR A 171 -12.57 1.03 3.40
C THR A 171 -11.66 0.80 2.19
N ALA A 172 -12.17 1.02 1.00
CA ALA A 172 -11.38 1.13 -0.22
C ALA A 172 -11.14 2.60 -0.57
N VAL A 173 -9.91 2.95 -0.93
CA VAL A 173 -9.55 4.30 -1.39
C VAL A 173 -9.05 4.22 -2.82
N PHE A 174 -9.51 5.13 -3.67
CA PHE A 174 -9.22 5.13 -5.11
C PHE A 174 -8.54 6.44 -5.55
N PRO A 175 -7.25 6.61 -5.30
CA PRO A 175 -6.53 7.79 -5.74
C PRO A 175 -6.53 7.90 -7.27
N GLY A 176 -6.62 9.13 -7.77
CA GLY A 176 -6.28 9.48 -9.14
C GLY A 176 -4.76 9.64 -9.32
N ALA A 177 -4.37 10.51 -10.24
CA ALA A 177 -2.96 10.88 -10.41
C ALA A 177 -2.52 11.76 -9.23
N VAL A 178 -1.65 11.22 -8.39
CA VAL A 178 -1.05 11.92 -7.25
C VAL A 178 0.46 11.98 -7.45
N ALA A 179 1.04 13.17 -7.30
CA ALA A 179 2.48 13.36 -7.41
C ALA A 179 3.20 12.59 -6.28
N THR A 180 3.76 11.45 -6.61
CA THR A 180 4.48 10.56 -5.69
C THR A 180 5.69 9.92 -6.36
N ASN A 181 6.51 9.22 -5.61
CA ASN A 181 7.66 8.49 -6.11
C ASN A 181 7.30 7.09 -6.68
N ILE A 182 6.04 6.85 -7.07
CA ILE A 182 5.61 5.50 -7.49
C ILE A 182 6.40 4.99 -8.71
N THR A 183 6.74 5.85 -9.66
CA THR A 183 7.55 5.49 -10.82
C THR A 183 8.97 5.08 -10.43
N VAL A 184 9.61 5.87 -9.57
CA VAL A 184 10.96 5.59 -9.04
C VAL A 184 10.94 4.29 -8.23
N ASN A 185 9.98 4.13 -7.32
CA ASN A 185 9.83 2.94 -6.48
C ASN A 185 9.52 1.69 -7.32
N SER A 186 8.81 1.85 -8.43
CA SER A 186 8.51 0.76 -9.36
C SER A 186 9.65 0.46 -10.33
N ARG A 187 10.68 1.33 -10.39
CA ARG A 187 11.81 1.28 -11.35
C ARG A 187 11.31 1.36 -12.79
N VAL A 188 10.37 2.27 -13.05
CA VAL A 188 9.81 2.51 -14.38
C VAL A 188 9.97 3.95 -14.79
N THR A 189 10.04 4.19 -16.10
CA THR A 189 10.07 5.52 -16.71
C THR A 189 8.71 5.77 -17.37
N ILE A 190 8.13 6.95 -17.16
CA ILE A 190 6.94 7.37 -17.91
C ILE A 190 7.45 7.86 -19.29
N PRO A 191 6.96 7.27 -20.40
CA PRO A 191 7.24 7.84 -21.72
C PRO A 191 6.61 9.24 -21.77
N ILE A 192 7.42 10.26 -21.94
CA ILE A 192 6.94 11.62 -22.22
C ILE A 192 6.86 11.71 -23.73
N ASP A 193 5.66 11.83 -24.29
CA ASP A 193 5.53 12.15 -25.70
C ASP A 193 5.90 13.62 -25.95
N ASP A 194 6.43 13.91 -27.15
CA ASP A 194 6.91 15.25 -27.51
C ASP A 194 5.83 16.33 -27.39
N ALA A 195 4.55 15.95 -27.48
CA ALA A 195 3.41 16.87 -27.34
C ALA A 195 3.21 17.34 -25.88
N THR A 196 3.50 16.46 -24.92
CA THR A 196 3.40 16.78 -23.48
C THR A 196 4.61 17.60 -23.01
N ALA A 197 5.79 17.37 -23.59
CA ALA A 197 7.00 18.14 -23.31
C ALA A 197 6.87 19.60 -23.75
N ALA A 198 6.21 19.86 -24.89
CA ALA A 198 5.99 21.20 -25.42
C ALA A 198 4.99 22.05 -24.62
N ALA A 199 4.12 21.44 -23.81
CA ALA A 199 3.13 22.13 -22.99
C ALA A 199 3.67 22.58 -21.62
N GLN A 200 4.92 22.23 -21.28
CA GLN A 200 5.58 22.57 -20.01
C GLN A 200 6.69 23.64 -20.14
N THR A 201 6.92 24.15 -21.36
CA THR A 201 7.81 25.28 -21.66
C THR A 201 7.02 26.55 -21.95
#